data_78829105010ad0d7aaf948f29fa85936
#
_entry.id   78829105010ad0d7aaf948f29fa85936
#
_cell.length_a   1.000
_cell.length_b   1.000
_cell.length_c   1.000
_cell.angle_alpha   90.00
_cell.angle_beta   90.00
_cell.angle_gamma   90.00
#
_symmetry.space_group_name_H-M   'P 1'
#
loop_
_entity.id
_entity.type
_entity.pdbx_description
1 polymer ?
#
loop_
_entity_poly.entity_id
_entity_poly.type
_entity_poly.pdbx_seq_one_letter_code
_entity_poly.pdbx_strand_id
1 'polypeptide(L)'
;ADKTTGVVLKEGRYDAGAKISGVYENGNEVTYKITVTNTGSANLYDLRLTDVLSKELEEALEKDSVSFIEQVYTSKDNRKVRTKLEESQKLWMDFLAAGDAVDVYLKGKVRIDVGNLFSLENIVNLTARYKKGDEKARKEQDETGKEETSTEKKEETSKDDEAEKEEDKKDDQKDDQKDDQEGTKVPEKELEPLSKESKKAIEEAYEAIQKLTVEELQEESKQYAEIPVTELMQDEDYINIPGTPLAKIAKLADKTQGVTLVKGRYEGQKEEGIYEYGDTVDYTITLTNAGTADLYNLLVDDTLDKKLLSILKSDSITITTGQVTTKMGDTIQVRTAEKDEDIGKDSESITKQLESRSVVLDHLKSGDSVAIHLKGIIQSGANRDTGLNNMVHLVAQYKTVNENGENEENYVEDTPEMTDNDTVGIGTPDILAAKKADKTKNVILENGRYTGKKKYGTYKAGEEVQFILTVTNVGNGTANHVKVTEEPSTELKKYVQMKGFANKAGDVIRTKKGKELHIETSKKRELCLEKIEAEDAVELIYIGKVKKDIPSIKFLKNEVVITGQNKDGSKIPTTSKMSDYDKINLKEKEIKNQNPKKNRETGTKGNGAKTGDNTPVFMYSFLSIAAILALSVLIS
;
A
#
# COMPACT_ATOMS: atom_id res chain seq x y z
N ALA A 1 19.40 16.73 28.24
CA ALA A 1 19.75 16.36 26.85
C ALA A 1 20.07 17.65 26.06
N ASP A 2 20.78 17.51 24.97
CA ASP A 2 21.24 18.68 24.16
C ASP A 2 20.09 19.44 23.46
N LYS A 3 18.96 18.79 23.27
CA LYS A 3 17.73 19.41 22.75
C LYS A 3 16.75 19.83 23.85
N THR A 4 17.03 19.56 25.13
CA THR A 4 16.19 20.02 26.24
C THR A 4 16.40 21.55 26.41
N THR A 5 15.31 22.30 26.53
CA THR A 5 15.31 23.77 26.63
C THR A 5 14.51 24.24 27.85
N GLY A 6 14.43 25.55 28.05
CA GLY A 6 13.65 26.15 29.14
C GLY A 6 14.28 26.01 30.55
N VAL A 7 15.52 25.51 30.63
CA VAL A 7 16.24 25.31 31.90
C VAL A 7 17.44 26.23 32.04
N VAL A 8 17.68 26.68 33.24
CA VAL A 8 18.87 27.52 33.59
C VAL A 8 19.59 26.88 34.78
N LEU A 9 20.91 26.71 34.66
CA LEU A 9 21.71 26.18 35.74
C LEU A 9 21.81 27.21 36.86
N LYS A 10 21.25 26.91 38.04
CA LYS A 10 21.33 27.73 39.27
C LYS A 10 21.87 26.88 40.41
N GLU A 11 22.86 27.39 41.14
CA GLU A 11 23.44 26.75 42.31
C GLU A 11 23.81 25.26 42.10
N GLY A 12 24.24 24.90 40.90
CA GLY A 12 24.67 23.53 40.56
C GLY A 12 23.54 22.61 40.10
N ARG A 13 22.30 23.11 39.96
CA ARG A 13 21.17 22.35 39.42
C ARG A 13 20.47 23.11 38.31
N TYR A 14 19.85 22.37 37.40
CA TYR A 14 18.95 22.97 36.44
C TYR A 14 17.59 23.26 37.10
N ASP A 15 17.09 24.48 36.93
CA ASP A 15 15.77 24.89 37.39
C ASP A 15 14.70 24.24 36.52
N ALA A 16 13.88 23.39 37.13
CA ALA A 16 12.89 22.56 36.39
C ALA A 16 11.56 23.29 36.07
N GLY A 17 11.42 24.59 36.42
CA GLY A 17 10.14 25.30 36.32
C GLY A 17 9.60 25.51 34.89
N ALA A 18 10.38 25.31 33.85
CA ALA A 18 9.99 25.48 32.44
C ALA A 18 10.75 24.51 31.53
N LYS A 19 11.12 23.34 32.07
CA LYS A 19 11.88 22.33 31.32
C LYS A 19 11.03 21.75 30.18
N ILE A 20 11.52 21.88 28.95
CA ILE A 20 10.92 21.33 27.75
C ILE A 20 11.81 20.17 27.27
N SER A 21 11.27 18.97 27.30
CA SER A 21 11.97 17.74 26.91
C SER A 21 12.40 17.76 25.45
N GLY A 22 13.66 17.36 25.18
CA GLY A 22 14.19 17.29 23.82
C GLY A 22 13.48 16.27 22.96
N VAL A 23 13.25 16.60 21.69
CA VAL A 23 12.62 15.71 20.69
C VAL A 23 13.68 15.16 19.74
N TYR A 24 13.74 13.84 19.60
CA TYR A 24 14.74 13.13 18.80
C TYR A 24 14.06 12.20 17.80
N GLU A 25 14.45 12.31 16.54
CA GLU A 25 14.01 11.42 15.48
C GLU A 25 14.82 10.11 15.46
N ASN A 26 14.27 9.11 14.82
CA ASN A 26 14.95 7.84 14.59
C ASN A 26 16.30 8.05 13.89
N GLY A 27 17.36 7.44 14.47
CA GLY A 27 18.75 7.59 14.00
C GLY A 27 19.49 8.82 14.53
N ASN A 28 18.85 9.71 15.30
CA ASN A 28 19.53 10.86 15.91
C ASN A 28 20.50 10.42 17.01
N GLU A 29 21.57 11.20 17.20
CA GLU A 29 22.42 11.11 18.39
C GLU A 29 21.80 11.95 19.50
N VAL A 30 21.72 11.41 20.70
CA VAL A 30 21.33 12.11 21.93
C VAL A 30 22.59 12.39 22.72
N THR A 31 22.82 13.63 23.16
CA THR A 31 23.91 14.00 24.01
C THR A 31 23.40 14.59 25.31
N TYR A 32 23.66 13.93 26.44
CA TYR A 32 23.36 14.47 27.75
C TYR A 32 24.59 15.25 28.25
N LYS A 33 24.38 16.51 28.59
CA LYS A 33 25.37 17.35 29.28
C LYS A 33 25.08 17.27 30.77
N ILE A 34 26.04 16.76 31.55
CA ILE A 34 25.93 16.61 32.98
C ILE A 34 26.91 17.62 33.61
N THR A 35 26.41 18.58 34.39
CA THR A 35 27.24 19.54 35.11
C THR A 35 27.39 19.08 36.56
N VAL A 36 28.60 18.71 36.95
CA VAL A 36 28.95 18.38 38.32
C VAL A 36 29.47 19.60 38.99
N THR A 37 28.84 20.05 40.09
CA THR A 37 29.22 21.24 40.84
C THR A 37 29.55 20.86 42.27
N ASN A 38 30.73 21.25 42.74
CA ASN A 38 31.09 21.16 44.15
C ASN A 38 30.65 22.42 44.90
N THR A 39 29.49 22.43 45.48
CA THR A 39 28.93 23.54 46.26
C THR A 39 29.49 23.57 47.71
N GLY A 40 30.28 22.57 48.07
CA GLY A 40 30.86 22.45 49.42
C GLY A 40 32.13 23.28 49.65
N SER A 41 32.62 23.23 50.89
CA SER A 41 33.84 23.88 51.32
C SER A 41 35.09 22.98 51.28
N ALA A 42 34.92 21.68 50.98
CA ALA A 42 36.00 20.72 50.87
C ALA A 42 36.19 20.29 49.41
N ASN A 43 37.41 19.93 49.03
CA ASN A 43 37.68 19.33 47.72
C ASN A 43 37.06 17.95 47.63
N LEU A 44 36.57 17.61 46.45
CA LEU A 44 36.01 16.29 46.12
C LEU A 44 37.06 15.45 45.40
N TYR A 45 37.08 14.17 45.70
CA TYR A 45 37.94 13.16 45.12
C TYR A 45 37.13 11.92 44.80
N ASP A 46 37.65 11.05 43.93
CA ASP A 46 37.01 9.79 43.58
C ASP A 46 35.51 9.97 43.28
N LEU A 47 35.22 10.96 42.42
CA LEU A 47 33.85 11.22 42.00
C LEU A 47 33.42 10.14 40.98
N ARG A 48 32.23 9.58 41.15
CA ARG A 48 31.70 8.56 40.25
C ARG A 48 30.30 8.96 39.82
N LEU A 49 30.14 9.10 38.52
CA LEU A 49 28.84 9.22 37.88
C LEU A 49 28.35 7.86 37.43
N THR A 50 27.12 7.56 37.74
CA THR A 50 26.41 6.36 37.24
C THR A 50 25.14 6.82 36.58
N ASP A 51 25.01 6.51 35.29
CA ASP A 51 23.84 6.78 34.49
C ASP A 51 22.88 5.58 34.49
N VAL A 52 21.58 5.84 34.59
CA VAL A 52 20.53 4.84 34.63
C VAL A 52 19.41 5.25 33.70
N LEU A 53 19.28 4.53 32.60
CA LEU A 53 18.20 4.69 31.64
C LEU A 53 16.93 4.00 32.10
N SER A 54 15.76 4.57 31.85
CA SER A 54 14.52 3.78 31.91
C SER A 54 14.61 2.63 30.90
N LYS A 55 13.85 1.56 31.17
CA LYS A 55 13.86 0.38 30.31
C LYS A 55 13.44 0.73 28.87
N GLU A 56 12.46 1.56 28.73
CA GLU A 56 11.95 2.03 27.43
C GLU A 56 13.00 2.86 26.68
N LEU A 57 13.78 3.70 27.37
CA LEU A 57 14.87 4.46 26.77
C LEU A 57 16.02 3.54 26.37
N GLU A 58 16.40 2.56 27.19
CA GLU A 58 17.44 1.57 26.87
C GLU A 58 17.06 0.76 25.62
N GLU A 59 15.81 0.34 25.50
CA GLU A 59 15.30 -0.38 24.33
C GLU A 59 15.21 0.50 23.07
N ALA A 60 15.03 1.81 23.22
CA ALA A 60 14.95 2.78 22.11
C ALA A 60 16.31 3.17 21.55
N LEU A 61 17.39 2.99 22.30
CA LEU A 61 18.75 3.32 21.86
C LEU A 61 19.42 2.12 21.18
N GLU A 62 20.35 2.40 20.25
CA GLU A 62 21.18 1.36 19.64
C GLU A 62 22.01 0.68 20.74
N LYS A 63 22.06 -0.65 20.69
CA LYS A 63 22.84 -1.43 21.64
C LYS A 63 24.29 -0.97 21.63
N ASP A 64 24.88 -0.83 22.82
CA ASP A 64 26.27 -0.40 23.05
C ASP A 64 26.58 1.04 22.55
N SER A 65 25.57 1.84 22.18
CA SER A 65 25.77 3.25 21.77
C SER A 65 25.87 4.20 22.96
N VAL A 66 25.32 3.81 24.11
CA VAL A 66 25.29 4.66 25.30
C VAL A 66 26.60 4.58 26.06
N SER A 67 27.32 5.68 26.13
CA SER A 67 28.58 5.75 26.86
C SER A 67 28.94 7.18 27.25
N PHE A 68 29.52 7.32 28.44
CA PHE A 68 30.25 8.54 28.77
C PHE A 68 31.42 8.75 27.82
N ILE A 69 31.76 10.02 27.57
CA ILE A 69 32.95 10.39 26.81
C ILE A 69 34.14 10.45 27.78
N GLU A 70 35.08 9.52 27.63
CA GLU A 70 36.33 9.52 28.38
C GLU A 70 37.31 10.52 27.77
N GLN A 71 37.64 11.57 28.51
CA GLN A 71 38.64 12.57 28.11
C GLN A 71 39.10 13.37 29.34
N VAL A 72 40.15 14.17 29.19
CA VAL A 72 40.51 15.16 30.22
C VAL A 72 39.61 16.37 30.04
N TYR A 73 38.72 16.59 30.99
CA TYR A 73 37.86 17.76 31.01
C TYR A 73 38.55 18.96 31.64
N THR A 74 38.03 20.15 31.39
CA THR A 74 38.48 21.39 32.04
C THR A 74 37.34 21.92 32.89
N SER A 75 37.59 22.11 34.18
CA SER A 75 36.61 22.69 35.10
C SER A 75 36.42 24.19 34.83
N LYS A 76 35.41 24.82 35.43
CA LYS A 76 35.13 26.25 35.28
C LYS A 76 36.29 27.13 35.77
N ASP A 77 37.05 26.65 36.76
CA ASP A 77 38.25 27.31 37.26
C ASP A 77 39.51 26.94 36.47
N ASN A 78 39.39 26.41 35.25
CA ASN A 78 40.47 26.03 34.35
C ASN A 78 41.40 24.92 34.87
N ARG A 79 40.93 24.05 35.81
CA ARG A 79 41.68 22.88 36.26
C ARG A 79 41.36 21.66 35.37
N LYS A 80 42.37 20.85 35.13
CA LYS A 80 42.17 19.59 34.40
C LYS A 80 41.57 18.52 35.33
N VAL A 81 40.49 17.94 34.90
CA VAL A 81 39.80 16.82 35.56
C VAL A 81 40.01 15.58 34.70
N ARG A 82 40.81 14.64 35.21
CA ARG A 82 41.06 13.37 34.54
C ARG A 82 39.85 12.46 34.75
N THR A 83 39.47 11.74 33.72
CA THR A 83 38.37 10.77 33.79
C THR A 83 38.83 9.39 33.35
N LYS A 84 38.17 8.36 33.85
CA LYS A 84 38.35 6.98 33.47
C LYS A 84 36.96 6.33 33.32
N LEU A 85 36.71 5.70 32.16
CA LEU A 85 35.51 4.91 31.95
C LEU A 85 35.63 3.57 32.71
N GLU A 86 34.84 3.36 33.74
CA GLU A 86 34.76 2.09 34.46
C GLU A 86 33.84 1.09 33.73
N GLU A 87 32.70 1.55 33.27
CA GLU A 87 31.73 0.90 32.37
C GLU A 87 31.14 1.97 31.45
N SER A 88 30.47 1.62 30.36
CA SER A 88 29.92 2.59 29.42
C SER A 88 29.07 3.68 30.09
N GLN A 89 28.32 3.33 31.10
CA GLN A 89 27.45 4.21 31.89
C GLN A 89 28.04 4.57 33.26
N LYS A 90 29.34 4.35 33.51
CA LYS A 90 30.00 4.70 34.75
C LYS A 90 31.32 5.41 34.48
N LEU A 91 31.36 6.70 34.88
CA LEU A 91 32.53 7.57 34.71
C LEU A 91 33.12 7.91 36.07
N TRP A 92 34.42 7.59 36.23
CA TRP A 92 35.20 8.05 37.34
C TRP A 92 35.92 9.39 37.00
N MET A 93 35.99 10.29 37.99
CA MET A 93 36.73 11.57 37.91
C MET A 93 37.63 11.73 39.10
N ASP A 94 38.84 12.30 38.89
CA ASP A 94 39.88 12.39 39.90
C ASP A 94 39.60 13.41 40.98
N PHE A 95 39.25 14.65 40.61
CA PHE A 95 39.23 15.79 41.51
C PHE A 95 38.27 16.88 41.05
N LEU A 96 37.58 17.52 42.02
CA LEU A 96 36.80 18.74 41.80
C LEU A 96 36.98 19.66 43.02
N ALA A 97 37.62 20.82 42.84
CA ALA A 97 37.89 21.78 43.90
C ALA A 97 36.60 22.33 44.53
N ALA A 98 36.70 22.78 45.77
CA ALA A 98 35.61 23.50 46.46
C ALA A 98 35.16 24.72 45.65
N GLY A 99 33.86 24.81 45.36
CA GLY A 99 33.25 25.89 44.57
C GLY A 99 33.42 25.78 43.05
N ASP A 100 34.09 24.73 42.54
CA ASP A 100 34.34 24.54 41.12
C ASP A 100 33.26 23.64 40.45
N ALA A 101 33.17 23.64 39.14
CA ALA A 101 32.26 22.80 38.40
C ALA A 101 32.89 22.28 37.11
N VAL A 102 32.43 21.12 36.65
CA VAL A 102 32.87 20.52 35.39
C VAL A 102 31.68 19.97 34.62
N ASP A 103 31.70 20.15 33.29
CA ASP A 103 30.73 19.61 32.37
C ASP A 103 31.26 18.30 31.76
N VAL A 104 30.55 17.21 31.90
CA VAL A 104 30.83 15.90 31.26
C VAL A 104 29.69 15.50 30.36
N TYR A 105 29.95 14.56 29.45
CA TYR A 105 28.96 14.22 28.41
C TYR A 105 28.75 12.71 28.33
N LEU A 106 27.49 12.33 28.24
CA LEU A 106 27.06 11.00 27.89
C LEU A 106 26.37 11.04 26.52
N LYS A 107 26.64 10.08 25.66
CA LYS A 107 26.03 9.97 24.33
C LYS A 107 25.29 8.66 24.17
N GLY A 108 24.26 8.69 23.32
CA GLY A 108 23.52 7.54 22.84
C GLY A 108 22.99 7.78 21.44
N LYS A 109 22.55 6.76 20.74
CA LYS A 109 21.97 6.88 19.40
C LYS A 109 20.63 6.19 19.35
N VAL A 110 19.61 6.93 18.91
CA VAL A 110 18.26 6.41 18.74
C VAL A 110 18.24 5.39 17.58
N ARG A 111 17.59 4.24 17.77
CA ARG A 111 17.40 3.23 16.73
C ARG A 111 16.52 3.80 15.60
N ILE A 112 16.63 3.20 14.43
CA ILE A 112 15.89 3.64 13.22
C ILE A 112 14.43 3.10 13.14
N ASP A 113 14.06 2.22 14.06
CA ASP A 113 12.80 1.48 14.07
C ASP A 113 11.98 1.70 15.35
N VAL A 114 12.20 2.83 16.02
CA VAL A 114 11.48 3.19 17.25
C VAL A 114 10.12 3.80 16.91
N GLY A 115 9.06 3.32 17.58
CA GLY A 115 7.73 3.90 17.53
C GLY A 115 7.60 5.16 18.39
N ASN A 116 6.35 5.60 18.62
CA ASN A 116 6.08 6.74 19.50
C ASN A 116 6.41 6.40 20.95
N LEU A 117 7.46 7.02 21.47
CA LEU A 117 7.84 6.92 22.87
C LEU A 117 8.03 8.34 23.44
N PHE A 118 7.41 8.60 24.58
CA PHE A 118 7.38 9.92 25.21
C PHE A 118 7.79 9.82 26.67
N SER A 119 8.34 10.91 27.20
CA SER A 119 8.77 11.01 28.60
C SER A 119 9.76 9.89 29.00
N LEU A 120 10.71 9.60 28.11
CA LEU A 120 11.76 8.62 28.33
C LEU A 120 12.79 9.18 29.31
N GLU A 121 12.87 8.57 30.49
CA GLU A 121 13.65 9.06 31.60
C GLU A 121 15.11 8.59 31.54
N ASN A 122 16.04 9.52 31.84
CA ASN A 122 17.46 9.26 32.11
C ASN A 122 17.85 9.88 33.45
N ILE A 123 18.38 9.08 34.36
CA ILE A 123 18.77 9.47 35.71
C ILE A 123 20.27 9.36 35.83
N VAL A 124 20.94 10.41 36.33
CA VAL A 124 22.34 10.38 36.71
C VAL A 124 22.52 10.46 38.20
N ASN A 125 23.36 9.59 38.75
CA ASN A 125 23.70 9.56 40.16
C ASN A 125 25.19 9.89 40.33
N LEU A 126 25.50 10.71 41.34
CA LEU A 126 26.85 11.10 41.71
C LEU A 126 27.19 10.51 43.10
N THR A 127 28.38 9.95 43.22
CA THR A 127 29.01 9.68 44.51
C THR A 127 30.39 10.29 44.54
N ALA A 128 30.83 10.73 45.67
CA ALA A 128 32.16 11.36 45.83
C ALA A 128 32.72 11.16 47.22
N ARG A 129 34.01 11.41 47.36
CA ARG A 129 34.73 11.34 48.62
C ARG A 129 35.42 12.66 48.92
N TYR A 130 35.69 12.91 50.19
CA TYR A 130 36.43 14.07 50.65
C TYR A 130 37.49 13.69 51.70
N LYS A 131 38.54 14.49 51.82
CA LYS A 131 39.61 14.24 52.78
C LYS A 131 39.30 14.95 54.10
N LYS A 132 39.19 14.18 55.19
CA LYS A 132 38.99 14.75 56.53
C LYS A 132 40.08 15.73 56.85
N GLY A 133 39.78 16.99 57.08
CA GLY A 133 40.73 18.07 57.34
C GLY A 133 40.69 19.18 56.33
N ASP A 134 40.19 18.96 55.10
CA ASP A 134 39.95 19.97 54.11
C ASP A 134 38.79 20.93 54.49
N GLU A 135 37.97 20.49 55.48
CA GLU A 135 36.80 21.26 55.99
C GLU A 135 37.21 22.52 56.83
N LYS A 136 38.46 22.61 57.28
CA LYS A 136 38.89 23.66 58.21
C LYS A 136 39.00 25.06 57.62
N ALA A 137 39.03 25.18 56.30
CA ALA A 137 39.20 26.47 55.65
C ALA A 137 37.97 27.42 55.69
N ARG A 138 36.79 26.91 56.08
CA ARG A 138 35.55 27.72 56.11
C ARG A 138 34.91 27.86 57.49
N LYS A 139 35.27 27.04 58.49
CA LYS A 139 34.71 27.13 59.84
C LYS A 139 35.22 28.30 60.68
N GLU A 140 36.32 28.93 60.34
CA GLU A 140 36.88 30.11 61.09
C GLU A 140 36.16 31.43 60.79
N GLN A 141 35.27 31.52 59.79
CA GLN A 141 34.51 32.73 59.47
C GLN A 141 33.09 32.75 60.11
N ASP A 142 32.53 31.64 60.59
CA ASP A 142 31.20 31.61 61.18
C ASP A 142 31.16 31.88 62.67
N GLU A 143 32.31 31.93 63.40
CA GLU A 143 32.36 32.16 64.84
C GLU A 143 32.55 33.62 65.25
N THR A 144 32.78 34.56 64.31
CA THR A 144 32.97 35.99 64.61
C THR A 144 31.72 36.85 64.42
N GLY A 145 30.58 36.29 64.17
CA GLY A 145 29.33 37.03 63.85
C GLY A 145 28.15 36.79 64.78
N LYS A 146 28.31 36.28 65.98
CA LYS A 146 27.22 36.18 66.99
C LYS A 146 27.63 36.76 68.35
N GLU A 147 27.51 38.07 68.54
CA GLU A 147 27.20 38.65 69.83
C GLU A 147 26.06 39.67 69.68
N GLU A 148 25.09 39.52 70.62
CA GLU A 148 23.95 40.40 70.94
C GLU A 148 22.80 40.44 69.95
N THR A 149 21.58 40.08 70.31
CA THR A 149 20.80 40.39 71.52
C THR A 149 19.64 39.45 71.74
N SER A 150 19.61 38.97 72.98
CA SER A 150 18.40 38.34 73.60
C SER A 150 17.31 39.35 73.83
N THR A 151 16.05 39.08 73.60
CA THR A 151 14.96 39.31 74.56
C THR A 151 13.70 38.55 74.21
N GLU A 152 13.28 37.91 75.27
CA GLU A 152 12.04 37.15 75.48
C GLU A 152 10.74 37.84 75.05
N LYS A 153 9.74 37.02 74.67
CA LYS A 153 8.48 36.72 75.42
C LYS A 153 7.52 36.04 74.46
N LYS A 154 7.19 34.82 74.77
CA LYS A 154 6.05 34.22 75.47
C LYS A 154 4.69 34.38 74.79
N GLU A 155 4.13 33.23 74.47
CA GLU A 155 2.76 32.69 74.70
C GLU A 155 1.55 33.59 74.28
N GLU A 156 0.55 33.10 73.69
CA GLU A 156 -0.44 32.03 74.01
C GLU A 156 -1.42 31.79 72.88
N THR A 157 -1.69 30.55 72.67
CA THR A 157 -2.94 29.79 72.48
C THR A 157 -4.21 30.45 71.92
N SER A 158 -4.77 29.67 71.07
CA SER A 158 -6.15 29.07 71.09
C SER A 158 -7.03 29.50 69.91
N LYS A 159 -7.42 28.47 69.21
CA LYS A 159 -8.75 27.90 69.01
C LYS A 159 -9.80 28.60 68.14
N ASP A 160 -10.17 27.81 67.21
CA ASP A 160 -11.55 27.39 66.87
C ASP A 160 -12.43 28.28 65.96
N ASP A 161 -12.92 27.57 65.02
CA ASP A 161 -14.32 27.45 64.52
C ASP A 161 -14.73 28.21 63.25
N GLU A 162 -14.94 27.37 62.28
CA GLU A 162 -16.18 27.11 61.49
C GLU A 162 -16.86 28.22 60.68
N ALA A 163 -17.17 27.76 59.50
CA ALA A 163 -18.46 27.85 58.81
C ALA A 163 -18.70 28.92 57.74
N GLU A 164 -18.86 28.36 56.62
CA GLU A 164 -19.99 28.44 55.65
C GLU A 164 -20.41 29.78 55.01
N LYS A 165 -20.60 29.56 53.73
CA LYS A 165 -21.68 30.03 52.83
C LYS A 165 -21.45 31.24 51.93
N GLU A 166 -21.40 30.88 50.69
CA GLU A 166 -22.36 31.15 49.57
C GLU A 166 -22.63 32.60 49.17
N GLU A 167 -22.53 32.74 47.94
CA GLU A 167 -23.40 33.28 46.86
C GLU A 167 -22.99 34.58 46.17
N ASP A 168 -22.80 34.33 44.90
CA ASP A 168 -23.48 34.97 43.76
C ASP A 168 -23.20 36.43 43.34
N LYS A 169 -23.00 36.47 42.04
CA LYS A 169 -23.43 37.44 41.01
C LYS A 169 -22.47 38.53 40.55
N LYS A 170 -22.10 38.25 39.26
CA LYS A 170 -22.33 39.09 38.08
C LYS A 170 -21.82 40.52 38.03
N ASP A 171 -21.11 40.71 37.00
CA ASP A 171 -21.28 41.55 35.82
C ASP A 171 -20.16 42.57 35.52
N ASP A 172 -19.71 42.37 34.33
CA ASP A 172 -19.41 43.36 33.28
C ASP A 172 -18.26 44.36 33.36
N GLN A 173 -17.50 44.23 32.30
CA GLN A 173 -16.93 45.25 31.41
C GLN A 173 -15.53 45.79 31.66
N LYS A 174 -14.71 45.38 30.63
CA LYS A 174 -13.87 46.25 29.77
C LYS A 174 -12.91 47.27 30.41
N ASP A 175 -11.72 47.14 30.05
CA ASP A 175 -10.89 47.91 29.16
C ASP A 175 -9.43 48.05 29.62
N ASP A 176 -8.58 47.70 28.70
CA ASP A 176 -7.36 48.34 28.30
C ASP A 176 -6.23 48.67 29.27
N GLN A 177 -5.12 48.05 28.92
CA GLN A 177 -3.80 48.63 28.74
C GLN A 177 -2.70 48.40 29.78
N LYS A 178 -1.70 47.78 29.15
CA LYS A 178 -0.27 48.10 29.25
C LYS A 178 0.53 47.69 30.48
N ASP A 179 1.44 46.77 30.10
CA ASP A 179 2.87 46.80 30.37
C ASP A 179 3.30 47.41 31.68
N ASP A 180 3.84 46.54 32.50
CA ASP A 180 5.19 46.69 33.02
C ASP A 180 5.55 45.42 33.81
N GLN A 181 6.24 44.48 33.14
CA GLN A 181 6.96 43.39 33.80
C GLN A 181 8.23 43.99 34.43
N GLU A 182 8.10 44.54 35.59
CA GLU A 182 9.22 44.60 36.52
C GLU A 182 9.38 43.24 37.20
N GLY A 183 10.20 42.38 36.57
CA GLY A 183 10.72 41.19 37.19
C GLY A 183 11.41 41.55 38.51
N THR A 184 10.80 41.15 39.61
CA THR A 184 11.48 41.14 40.92
C THR A 184 12.70 40.22 40.81
N LYS A 185 13.88 40.82 40.60
CA LYS A 185 15.16 40.15 40.77
C LYS A 185 15.25 39.69 42.22
N VAL A 186 15.08 38.39 42.44
CA VAL A 186 15.55 37.74 43.65
C VAL A 186 17.07 37.90 43.67
N PRO A 187 17.68 38.46 44.72
CA PRO A 187 19.12 38.65 44.72
C PRO A 187 19.81 37.28 44.65
N GLU A 188 20.56 37.07 43.60
CA GLU A 188 21.53 35.99 43.46
C GLU A 188 22.46 36.06 44.71
N LYS A 189 22.40 35.02 45.55
CA LYS A 189 23.35 34.88 46.64
C LYS A 189 24.69 34.46 46.02
N GLU A 190 25.51 35.44 45.61
CA GLU A 190 26.87 35.17 45.16
C GLU A 190 27.60 34.43 46.29
N LEU A 191 28.10 33.21 45.98
CA LEU A 191 29.03 32.50 46.87
C LEU A 191 30.22 33.41 47.14
N GLU A 192 30.45 33.74 48.41
CA GLU A 192 31.57 34.62 48.79
C GLU A 192 32.88 34.10 48.22
N PRO A 193 33.74 34.98 47.70
CA PRO A 193 34.99 34.58 47.07
C PRO A 193 35.92 33.90 48.10
N LEU A 194 36.43 32.73 47.76
CA LEU A 194 37.39 31.95 48.55
C LEU A 194 38.57 32.82 49.02
N SER A 195 38.98 32.66 50.28
CA SER A 195 40.14 33.34 50.83
C SER A 195 41.45 33.05 50.06
N LYS A 196 42.48 33.87 50.18
CA LYS A 196 43.75 33.58 49.50
C LYS A 196 44.39 32.29 50.00
N GLU A 197 44.24 31.97 51.29
CA GLU A 197 44.73 30.77 51.92
C GLU A 197 43.98 29.56 51.39
N SER A 198 42.64 29.62 51.24
CA SER A 198 41.81 28.56 50.64
C SER A 198 42.18 28.28 49.20
N LYS A 199 42.39 29.34 48.41
CA LYS A 199 42.84 29.20 47.00
C LYS A 199 44.19 28.51 46.91
N LYS A 200 45.14 28.90 47.82
CA LYS A 200 46.45 28.23 47.85
C LYS A 200 46.38 26.75 48.27
N ALA A 201 45.58 26.43 49.28
CA ALA A 201 45.40 25.04 49.70
C ALA A 201 44.73 24.16 48.60
N ILE A 202 43.78 24.71 47.86
CA ILE A 202 43.18 24.06 46.70
C ILE A 202 44.24 23.78 45.63
N GLU A 203 45.09 24.77 45.32
CA GLU A 203 46.14 24.63 44.31
C GLU A 203 47.18 23.58 44.71
N GLU A 204 47.63 23.61 45.97
CA GLU A 204 48.56 22.59 46.51
C GLU A 204 47.95 21.18 46.45
N ALA A 205 46.69 21.02 46.79
CA ALA A 205 45.95 19.75 46.68
C ALA A 205 45.87 19.28 45.23
N TYR A 206 45.50 20.20 44.30
CA TYR A 206 45.44 19.92 42.90
C TYR A 206 46.78 19.49 42.29
N GLU A 207 47.88 20.24 42.61
CA GLU A 207 49.22 19.86 42.16
C GLU A 207 49.68 18.49 42.71
N ALA A 208 49.32 18.17 43.95
CA ALA A 208 49.61 16.86 44.54
C ALA A 208 48.91 15.73 43.75
N ILE A 209 47.65 15.91 43.41
CA ILE A 209 46.87 14.92 42.67
C ILE A 209 47.37 14.74 41.23
N GLN A 210 47.81 15.82 40.57
CA GLN A 210 48.37 15.74 39.22
C GLN A 210 49.68 14.90 39.15
N LYS A 211 50.34 14.68 40.28
CA LYS A 211 51.54 13.81 40.37
C LYS A 211 51.24 12.34 40.50
N LEU A 212 50.01 11.96 40.87
CA LEU A 212 49.57 10.58 40.99
C LEU A 212 49.02 10.07 39.68
N THR A 213 49.22 8.76 39.42
CA THR A 213 48.48 8.05 38.39
C THR A 213 47.01 7.91 38.79
N VAL A 214 46.15 7.58 37.82
CA VAL A 214 44.72 7.33 38.10
C VAL A 214 44.57 6.17 39.09
N GLU A 215 45.33 5.10 38.92
CA GLU A 215 45.30 3.91 39.78
C GLU A 215 45.78 4.22 41.20
N GLU A 216 46.85 4.99 41.33
CA GLU A 216 47.37 5.40 42.67
C GLU A 216 46.36 6.28 43.40
N LEU A 217 45.69 7.21 42.69
CA LEU A 217 44.66 8.05 43.28
C LEU A 217 43.40 7.27 43.65
N GLN A 218 42.98 6.34 42.82
CA GLN A 218 41.86 5.43 43.15
C GLN A 218 42.14 4.60 44.41
N GLU A 219 43.39 4.16 44.62
CA GLU A 219 43.79 3.39 45.82
C GLU A 219 43.87 4.31 47.04
N GLU A 220 44.51 5.46 46.92
CA GLU A 220 44.64 6.44 48.01
C GLU A 220 43.29 6.96 48.49
N SER A 221 42.37 7.24 47.56
CA SER A 221 41.02 7.78 47.88
C SER A 221 40.12 6.83 48.63
N LYS A 222 40.42 5.53 48.66
CA LYS A 222 39.68 4.56 49.48
C LYS A 222 39.69 4.88 50.98
N GLN A 223 40.71 5.62 51.45
CA GLN A 223 40.82 6.08 52.86
C GLN A 223 40.00 7.37 53.13
N TYR A 224 39.48 8.01 52.12
CA TYR A 224 38.74 9.25 52.25
C TYR A 224 37.31 8.96 52.71
N ALA A 225 36.68 9.95 53.37
CA ALA A 225 35.31 9.80 53.80
C ALA A 225 34.35 9.92 52.61
N GLU A 226 33.38 9.06 52.56
CA GLU A 226 32.28 9.18 51.56
C GLU A 226 31.36 10.32 51.95
N ILE A 227 30.86 11.03 50.94
CA ILE A 227 29.79 12.01 51.12
C ILE A 227 28.50 11.22 51.21
N PRO A 228 27.68 11.46 52.25
CA PRO A 228 26.34 10.87 52.28
C PRO A 228 25.55 11.24 51.05
N VAL A 229 24.97 10.23 50.36
CA VAL A 229 24.13 10.45 49.16
C VAL A 229 22.90 11.24 49.57
N THR A 230 22.62 12.31 48.87
CA THR A 230 21.47 13.18 49.04
C THR A 230 20.72 13.30 47.71
N GLU A 231 19.49 13.76 47.74
CA GLU A 231 18.70 14.04 46.51
C GLU A 231 19.39 15.05 45.60
N LEU A 232 20.26 15.90 46.12
CA LEU A 232 21.07 16.85 45.34
C LEU A 232 22.16 16.17 44.49
N MET A 233 22.45 14.87 44.74
CA MET A 233 23.44 14.10 44.00
C MET A 233 22.77 13.22 42.91
N GLN A 234 21.51 13.42 42.66
CA GLN A 234 20.75 12.78 41.60
C GLN A 234 20.05 13.85 40.76
N ASP A 235 20.04 13.69 39.46
CA ASP A 235 19.29 14.54 38.53
C ASP A 235 18.74 13.72 37.39
N GLU A 236 17.64 14.16 36.80
CA GLU A 236 16.91 13.45 35.77
C GLU A 236 16.60 14.34 34.57
N ASP A 237 16.56 13.75 33.40
CA ASP A 237 16.09 14.38 32.19
C ASP A 237 15.21 13.45 31.38
N TYR A 238 14.30 14.01 30.61
CA TYR A 238 13.35 13.29 29.79
C TYR A 238 13.51 13.66 28.33
N ILE A 239 13.39 12.68 27.45
CA ILE A 239 13.35 12.91 26.02
C ILE A 239 12.12 12.28 25.39
N ASN A 240 11.75 12.78 24.21
CA ASN A 240 10.66 12.26 23.40
C ASN A 240 11.20 11.73 22.06
N ILE A 241 10.69 10.59 21.62
CA ILE A 241 11.01 9.98 20.33
C ILE A 241 9.68 9.75 19.61
N PRO A 242 9.18 10.71 18.80
CA PRO A 242 8.02 10.49 17.96
C PRO A 242 8.36 9.51 16.84
N GLY A 243 7.45 8.59 16.57
CA GLY A 243 7.56 7.72 15.41
C GLY A 243 7.42 8.51 14.10
N THR A 244 7.94 7.96 13.02
CA THR A 244 7.79 8.53 11.68
C THR A 244 6.52 7.99 11.04
N PRO A 245 5.55 8.83 10.67
CA PRO A 245 4.36 8.38 9.96
C PRO A 245 4.69 8.05 8.50
N LEU A 246 4.22 6.92 8.00
CA LEU A 246 4.36 6.57 6.58
C LEU A 246 3.17 5.68 6.15
N ALA A 247 2.09 6.31 5.77
CA ALA A 247 0.96 5.62 5.17
C ALA A 247 1.26 5.23 3.72
N LYS A 248 0.79 4.07 3.29
CA LYS A 248 0.79 3.66 1.87
C LYS A 248 -0.56 3.06 1.52
N ILE A 249 -0.98 3.27 0.29
CA ILE A 249 -2.19 2.69 -0.26
C ILE A 249 -1.89 2.03 -1.60
N ALA A 250 -2.50 0.87 -1.85
CA ALA A 250 -2.38 0.12 -3.09
C ALA A 250 -3.75 -0.41 -3.50
N LYS A 251 -4.11 -0.27 -4.77
CA LYS A 251 -5.41 -0.66 -5.32
C LYS A 251 -5.27 -1.57 -6.53
N LEU A 252 -6.06 -2.64 -6.55
CA LEU A 252 -6.07 -3.59 -7.65
C LEU A 252 -7.45 -4.22 -7.83
N ALA A 253 -7.94 -4.28 -9.06
CA ALA A 253 -9.13 -5.05 -9.42
C ALA A 253 -8.78 -6.54 -9.55
N ASP A 254 -9.73 -7.42 -9.23
CA ASP A 254 -9.53 -8.88 -9.14
C ASP A 254 -9.08 -9.54 -10.46
N LYS A 255 -9.36 -8.92 -11.63
CA LYS A 255 -8.91 -9.41 -12.93
C LYS A 255 -7.67 -8.71 -13.49
N THR A 256 -7.15 -7.66 -12.83
CA THR A 256 -5.93 -6.99 -13.24
C THR A 256 -4.72 -7.89 -12.96
N GLN A 257 -3.79 -8.00 -13.92
CA GLN A 257 -2.61 -8.87 -13.86
C GLN A 257 -1.32 -8.07 -14.07
N GLY A 258 -0.17 -8.78 -14.09
CA GLY A 258 1.15 -8.20 -14.38
C GLY A 258 1.82 -7.46 -13.23
N VAL A 259 1.25 -7.46 -12.02
CA VAL A 259 1.78 -6.73 -10.86
C VAL A 259 1.86 -7.60 -9.60
N THR A 260 2.75 -7.23 -8.71
CA THR A 260 2.91 -7.88 -7.39
C THR A 260 2.94 -6.80 -6.31
N LEU A 261 2.28 -7.06 -5.19
CA LEU A 261 2.28 -6.16 -4.03
C LEU A 261 3.62 -6.26 -3.29
N VAL A 262 4.39 -5.16 -3.27
CA VAL A 262 5.70 -5.07 -2.62
C VAL A 262 5.70 -3.88 -1.66
N LYS A 263 5.93 -4.13 -0.38
CA LYS A 263 6.01 -3.09 0.67
C LYS A 263 4.88 -2.03 0.59
N GLY A 264 3.64 -2.49 0.37
CA GLY A 264 2.44 -1.65 0.33
C GLY A 264 2.19 -0.88 -0.97
N ARG A 265 2.86 -1.25 -2.07
CA ARG A 265 2.62 -0.73 -3.43
C ARG A 265 2.67 -1.85 -4.46
N TYR A 266 1.91 -1.73 -5.55
CA TYR A 266 2.01 -2.66 -6.68
C TYR A 266 3.18 -2.28 -7.58
N GLU A 267 4.05 -3.26 -7.85
CA GLU A 267 5.18 -3.15 -8.78
C GLU A 267 4.91 -4.00 -10.03
N GLY A 268 5.32 -3.51 -11.20
CA GLY A 268 5.09 -4.14 -12.50
C GLY A 268 4.21 -3.28 -13.40
N GLN A 269 3.84 -3.83 -14.55
CA GLN A 269 2.91 -3.19 -15.48
C GLN A 269 1.52 -3.78 -15.30
N LYS A 270 0.55 -2.97 -14.86
CA LYS A 270 -0.86 -3.39 -14.72
C LYS A 270 -1.42 -3.74 -16.11
N GLU A 271 -1.87 -4.99 -16.27
CA GLU A 271 -2.65 -5.45 -17.42
C GLU A 271 -4.12 -5.40 -17.05
N GLU A 272 -4.87 -4.54 -17.74
CA GLU A 272 -6.26 -4.24 -17.45
C GLU A 272 -7.17 -5.48 -17.51
N GLY A 273 -7.95 -5.70 -16.45
CA GLY A 273 -8.96 -6.76 -16.40
C GLY A 273 -10.19 -6.44 -17.24
N ILE A 274 -10.68 -7.40 -18.02
CA ILE A 274 -11.91 -7.24 -18.82
C ILE A 274 -13.09 -7.87 -18.09
N TYR A 275 -14.15 -7.08 -17.91
CA TYR A 275 -15.39 -7.49 -17.24
C TYR A 275 -16.56 -7.49 -18.21
N GLU A 276 -17.43 -8.47 -18.05
CA GLU A 276 -18.64 -8.64 -18.87
C GLU A 276 -19.90 -8.30 -18.06
N TYR A 277 -21.05 -8.19 -18.72
CA TYR A 277 -22.32 -7.92 -18.04
C TYR A 277 -22.60 -8.99 -16.97
N GLY A 278 -23.00 -8.53 -15.79
CA GLY A 278 -23.24 -9.37 -14.63
C GLY A 278 -22.00 -9.74 -13.84
N ASP A 279 -20.79 -9.44 -14.31
CA ASP A 279 -19.58 -9.62 -13.51
C ASP A 279 -19.57 -8.65 -12.34
N THR A 280 -19.02 -9.13 -11.23
CA THR A 280 -18.63 -8.27 -10.11
C THR A 280 -17.20 -7.80 -10.33
N VAL A 281 -16.99 -6.51 -10.35
CA VAL A 281 -15.66 -5.91 -10.19
C VAL A 281 -15.39 -5.84 -8.69
N ASP A 282 -14.29 -6.43 -8.23
CA ASP A 282 -13.86 -6.41 -6.84
C ASP A 282 -12.49 -5.72 -6.74
N TYR A 283 -12.47 -4.48 -6.29
CA TYR A 283 -11.23 -3.76 -6.01
C TYR A 283 -10.76 -4.07 -4.60
N THR A 284 -9.57 -4.64 -4.49
CA THR A 284 -8.85 -4.75 -3.22
C THR A 284 -8.05 -3.49 -2.98
N ILE A 285 -8.33 -2.79 -1.88
CA ILE A 285 -7.62 -1.60 -1.42
C ILE A 285 -6.79 -2.04 -0.22
N THR A 286 -5.47 -2.04 -0.35
CA THR A 286 -4.54 -2.42 0.72
C THR A 286 -3.91 -1.17 1.32
N LEU A 287 -4.13 -0.98 2.60
CA LEU A 287 -3.52 0.06 3.42
C LEU A 287 -2.33 -0.55 4.15
N THR A 288 -1.21 0.13 4.18
CA THR A 288 0.00 -0.33 4.88
C THR A 288 0.60 0.82 5.66
N ASN A 289 0.80 0.63 6.95
CA ASN A 289 1.62 1.51 7.76
C ASN A 289 3.08 1.06 7.63
N ALA A 290 3.85 1.73 6.79
CA ALA A 290 5.26 1.45 6.57
C ALA A 290 6.18 2.31 7.45
N GLY A 291 5.60 3.17 8.29
CA GLY A 291 6.28 4.01 9.26
C GLY A 291 6.50 3.33 10.61
N THR A 292 7.04 4.08 11.56
CA THR A 292 7.25 3.66 12.94
C THR A 292 6.21 4.28 13.89
N ALA A 293 5.46 5.31 13.46
CA ALA A 293 4.31 5.82 14.20
C ALA A 293 3.06 4.98 13.92
N ASP A 294 2.23 4.75 14.92
CA ASP A 294 0.89 4.22 14.71
C ASP A 294 0.01 5.25 13.99
N LEU A 295 -0.83 4.78 13.09
CA LEU A 295 -1.77 5.60 12.34
C LEU A 295 -3.18 5.47 12.94
N TYR A 296 -3.91 6.58 12.95
CA TYR A 296 -5.27 6.68 13.49
C TYR A 296 -6.18 7.36 12.47
N ASN A 297 -7.49 7.16 12.59
CA ASN A 297 -8.50 7.80 11.76
C ASN A 297 -8.14 7.80 10.26
N LEU A 298 -7.77 6.62 9.73
CA LEU A 298 -7.36 6.48 8.34
C LEU A 298 -8.58 6.69 7.44
N LEU A 299 -8.68 7.85 6.82
CA LEU A 299 -9.75 8.20 5.89
C LEU A 299 -9.38 7.72 4.49
N VAL A 300 -10.18 6.82 3.96
CA VAL A 300 -10.08 6.27 2.62
C VAL A 300 -11.24 6.78 1.79
N ASP A 301 -10.96 7.52 0.74
CA ASP A 301 -11.95 8.01 -0.23
C ASP A 301 -11.76 7.35 -1.59
N ASP A 302 -12.81 6.67 -2.08
CA ASP A 302 -12.79 5.95 -3.35
C ASP A 302 -13.61 6.67 -4.41
N THR A 303 -12.94 7.13 -5.47
CA THR A 303 -13.52 7.93 -6.54
C THR A 303 -13.58 7.15 -7.86
N LEU A 304 -14.78 6.68 -8.22
CA LEU A 304 -15.06 6.06 -9.50
C LEU A 304 -15.18 7.11 -10.63
N ASP A 305 -14.52 6.86 -11.76
CA ASP A 305 -14.75 7.62 -13.00
C ASP A 305 -16.26 7.64 -13.33
N LYS A 306 -16.75 8.76 -13.86
CA LYS A 306 -18.17 8.93 -14.24
C LYS A 306 -18.65 7.85 -15.21
N LYS A 307 -17.81 7.41 -16.14
CA LYS A 307 -18.16 6.34 -17.06
C LYS A 307 -18.26 5.00 -16.31
N LEU A 308 -17.27 4.67 -15.48
CA LEU A 308 -17.29 3.45 -14.67
C LEU A 308 -18.53 3.45 -13.75
N LEU A 309 -18.81 4.55 -13.07
CA LEU A 309 -20.00 4.69 -12.24
C LEU A 309 -21.29 4.47 -13.03
N SER A 310 -21.38 4.98 -14.27
CA SER A 310 -22.57 4.85 -15.11
C SER A 310 -22.85 3.43 -15.61
N ILE A 311 -21.86 2.54 -15.56
CA ILE A 311 -21.98 1.15 -16.01
C ILE A 311 -22.08 0.14 -14.87
N LEU A 312 -21.93 0.58 -13.63
CA LEU A 312 -22.19 -0.23 -12.45
C LEU A 312 -23.67 -0.11 -12.04
N LYS A 313 -24.26 -1.17 -11.53
CA LYS A 313 -25.59 -1.11 -10.91
C LYS A 313 -25.46 -0.31 -9.61
N SER A 314 -26.22 0.77 -9.49
CA SER A 314 -26.12 1.73 -8.38
C SER A 314 -26.33 1.07 -6.99
N ASP A 315 -27.22 0.08 -6.92
CA ASP A 315 -27.55 -0.68 -5.71
C ASP A 315 -26.55 -1.81 -5.39
N SER A 316 -25.60 -2.06 -6.29
CA SER A 316 -24.58 -3.11 -6.11
C SER A 316 -23.24 -2.59 -5.59
N ILE A 317 -23.06 -1.28 -5.56
CA ILE A 317 -21.78 -0.69 -5.13
C ILE A 317 -21.71 -0.74 -3.61
N THR A 318 -20.72 -1.47 -3.10
CA THR A 318 -20.49 -1.64 -1.66
C THR A 318 -19.02 -1.48 -1.34
N ILE A 319 -18.73 -0.88 -0.18
CA ILE A 319 -17.39 -0.82 0.39
C ILE A 319 -17.38 -1.56 1.73
N THR A 320 -16.25 -2.15 2.10
CA THR A 320 -16.11 -2.87 3.37
C THR A 320 -16.39 -1.94 4.55
N THR A 321 -17.27 -2.37 5.46
CA THR A 321 -17.55 -1.72 6.76
C THR A 321 -17.65 -2.79 7.85
N GLY A 322 -17.55 -2.37 9.11
CA GLY A 322 -17.58 -3.29 10.26
C GLY A 322 -16.18 -3.69 10.72
N GLN A 323 -16.08 -4.83 11.39
CA GLN A 323 -14.80 -5.32 11.88
C GLN A 323 -13.99 -6.00 10.77
N VAL A 324 -12.72 -5.67 10.67
CA VAL A 324 -11.75 -6.32 9.79
C VAL A 324 -10.52 -6.72 10.60
N THR A 325 -9.83 -7.76 10.14
CA THR A 325 -8.60 -8.23 10.78
C THR A 325 -7.40 -7.80 9.95
N THR A 326 -6.42 -7.20 10.59
CA THR A 326 -5.15 -6.79 9.97
C THR A 326 -4.26 -8.00 9.71
N LYS A 327 -3.19 -7.81 8.96
CA LYS A 327 -2.21 -8.86 8.66
C LYS A 327 -1.50 -9.40 9.92
N MET A 328 -1.30 -8.54 10.94
CA MET A 328 -0.69 -8.94 12.23
C MET A 328 -1.72 -9.55 13.19
N GLY A 329 -3.00 -9.56 12.84
CA GLY A 329 -4.07 -10.20 13.61
C GLY A 329 -4.87 -9.26 14.51
N ASP A 330 -4.62 -7.95 14.46
CA ASP A 330 -5.43 -6.98 15.18
C ASP A 330 -6.83 -6.86 14.55
N THR A 331 -7.82 -6.59 15.37
CA THR A 331 -9.19 -6.32 14.91
C THR A 331 -9.43 -4.82 14.96
N ILE A 332 -9.72 -4.23 13.80
CA ILE A 332 -9.99 -2.81 13.64
C ILE A 332 -11.40 -2.57 13.13
N GLN A 333 -11.97 -1.40 13.46
CA GLN A 333 -13.32 -1.00 13.02
C GLN A 333 -13.22 -0.15 11.76
N VAL A 334 -14.03 -0.48 10.75
CA VAL A 334 -14.24 0.33 9.54
C VAL A 334 -15.65 0.89 9.57
N ARG A 335 -15.80 2.19 9.55
CA ARG A 335 -17.08 2.90 9.50
C ARG A 335 -17.19 3.76 8.25
N THR A 336 -18.40 4.06 7.81
CA THR A 336 -18.62 5.07 6.77
C THR A 336 -18.18 6.44 7.29
N ALA A 337 -17.48 7.22 6.47
CA ALA A 337 -17.10 8.58 6.81
C ALA A 337 -18.34 9.49 6.93
N GLU A 338 -18.33 10.42 7.88
CA GLU A 338 -19.36 11.43 8.02
C GLU A 338 -19.13 12.57 7.00
N LYS A 339 -20.20 13.29 6.63
CA LYS A 339 -20.12 14.31 5.56
C LYS A 339 -19.20 15.50 5.85
N ASP A 340 -18.84 15.70 7.11
CA ASP A 340 -18.03 16.83 7.60
C ASP A 340 -16.65 16.37 8.12
N GLU A 341 -16.27 15.11 7.92
CA GLU A 341 -14.90 14.65 8.20
C GLU A 341 -13.97 15.21 7.13
N ASP A 342 -13.28 16.29 7.50
CA ASP A 342 -12.42 17.08 6.62
C ASP A 342 -11.08 16.38 6.43
N ILE A 343 -10.73 16.11 5.18
CA ILE A 343 -9.39 15.68 4.80
C ILE A 343 -8.55 16.93 4.59
N GLY A 344 -7.82 17.37 5.60
CA GLY A 344 -6.82 18.43 5.54
C GLY A 344 -7.23 19.73 4.85
N LYS A 345 -6.80 20.85 5.38
CA LYS A 345 -7.20 22.22 5.00
C LYS A 345 -6.99 22.62 3.52
N ASP A 346 -6.38 21.77 2.69
CA ASP A 346 -6.06 22.08 1.28
C ASP A 346 -6.95 21.38 0.24
N SER A 347 -7.94 20.57 0.65
CA SER A 347 -8.77 19.80 -0.28
C SER A 347 -10.17 20.38 -0.52
N GLU A 348 -10.26 21.66 -0.87
CA GLU A 348 -11.54 22.27 -1.31
C GLU A 348 -12.19 21.60 -2.54
N SER A 349 -11.50 20.71 -3.23
CA SER A 349 -11.98 20.11 -4.48
C SER A 349 -12.66 18.75 -4.32
N ILE A 350 -12.44 18.02 -3.22
CA ILE A 350 -12.89 16.63 -3.05
C ILE A 350 -14.27 16.55 -2.38
N THR A 351 -14.62 17.48 -1.53
CA THR A 351 -15.85 17.49 -0.70
C THR A 351 -17.17 17.66 -1.45
N LYS A 352 -17.18 17.96 -2.74
CA LYS A 352 -18.42 18.29 -3.48
C LYS A 352 -19.11 17.13 -4.21
N GLN A 353 -18.56 15.91 -4.22
CA GLN A 353 -19.15 14.75 -4.94
C GLN A 353 -19.17 13.43 -4.15
N LEU A 354 -19.07 13.47 -2.83
CA LEU A 354 -19.09 12.29 -1.97
C LEU A 354 -20.47 11.62 -1.95
N GLU A 355 -20.67 10.67 -2.84
CA GLU A 355 -21.68 9.63 -2.70
C GLU A 355 -21.03 8.46 -1.92
N SER A 356 -21.15 8.45 -0.60
CA SER A 356 -21.06 7.31 0.35
C SER A 356 -20.01 6.19 0.12
N ARG A 357 -18.85 6.48 -0.46
CA ARG A 357 -17.77 5.50 -0.68
C ARG A 357 -16.51 5.78 0.14
N SER A 358 -16.62 6.73 1.05
CA SER A 358 -15.54 7.06 1.96
C SER A 358 -15.73 6.31 3.26
N VAL A 359 -14.66 5.72 3.77
CA VAL A 359 -14.64 4.99 5.03
C VAL A 359 -13.47 5.45 5.90
N VAL A 360 -13.65 5.32 7.22
CA VAL A 360 -12.61 5.59 8.20
C VAL A 360 -12.29 4.30 8.94
N LEU A 361 -11.00 3.97 9.02
CA LEU A 361 -10.47 2.92 9.86
C LEU A 361 -9.96 3.56 11.16
N ASP A 362 -10.26 2.97 12.30
CA ASP A 362 -9.94 3.55 13.60
C ASP A 362 -8.43 3.65 13.86
N HIS A 363 -7.65 2.62 13.51
CA HIS A 363 -6.19 2.64 13.67
C HIS A 363 -5.49 1.60 12.79
N LEU A 364 -4.18 1.78 12.60
CA LEU A 364 -3.30 0.80 11.96
C LEU A 364 -1.90 0.91 12.58
N LYS A 365 -1.47 -0.11 13.31
CA LYS A 365 -0.17 -0.13 13.99
C LYS A 365 1.01 -0.08 13.03
N SER A 366 2.14 0.39 13.52
CA SER A 366 3.40 0.38 12.80
C SER A 366 3.73 -1.01 12.22
N GLY A 367 4.12 -1.05 10.95
CA GLY A 367 4.48 -2.28 10.22
C GLY A 367 3.31 -3.16 9.77
N ASP A 368 2.06 -2.83 10.16
CA ASP A 368 0.88 -3.64 9.83
C ASP A 368 0.21 -3.20 8.52
N SER A 369 -0.69 -4.04 8.03
CA SER A 369 -1.49 -3.76 6.83
C SER A 369 -2.87 -4.39 6.92
N VAL A 370 -3.84 -3.80 6.20
CA VAL A 370 -5.21 -4.28 6.12
C VAL A 370 -5.72 -4.12 4.70
N ALA A 371 -6.59 -5.04 4.27
CA ALA A 371 -7.28 -4.96 2.99
C ALA A 371 -8.77 -4.70 3.21
N ILE A 372 -9.31 -3.75 2.45
CA ILE A 372 -10.75 -3.51 2.31
C ILE A 372 -11.15 -3.66 0.84
N HIS A 373 -12.42 -3.89 0.57
CA HIS A 373 -12.94 -4.16 -0.76
C HIS A 373 -14.00 -3.16 -1.17
N LEU A 374 -13.90 -2.67 -2.41
CA LEU A 374 -14.99 -2.00 -3.10
C LEU A 374 -15.49 -2.89 -4.22
N LYS A 375 -16.80 -3.18 -4.24
CA LYS A 375 -17.42 -4.06 -5.23
C LYS A 375 -18.53 -3.35 -5.97
N GLY A 376 -18.72 -3.77 -7.23
CA GLY A 376 -19.84 -3.32 -8.05
C GLY A 376 -20.12 -4.30 -9.19
N ILE A 377 -21.39 -4.41 -9.62
CA ILE A 377 -21.81 -5.32 -10.68
C ILE A 377 -21.98 -4.56 -12.00
N ILE A 378 -21.34 -5.03 -13.07
CA ILE A 378 -21.50 -4.47 -14.42
C ILE A 378 -22.94 -4.65 -14.90
N GLN A 379 -23.62 -3.55 -15.24
CA GLN A 379 -24.99 -3.60 -15.74
C GLN A 379 -25.07 -3.94 -17.23
N SER A 380 -26.20 -4.50 -17.65
CA SER A 380 -26.50 -4.75 -19.06
C SER A 380 -26.56 -3.46 -19.87
N GLY A 381 -26.10 -3.52 -21.13
CA GLY A 381 -26.18 -2.38 -22.06
C GLY A 381 -25.01 -1.41 -21.99
N ALA A 382 -24.01 -1.64 -21.13
CA ALA A 382 -22.76 -0.91 -21.15
C ALA A 382 -22.03 -1.08 -22.50
N ASN A 383 -21.50 -0.02 -23.05
CA ASN A 383 -20.70 -0.10 -24.28
C ASN A 383 -19.32 -0.71 -23.97
N ARG A 384 -18.73 -1.37 -24.98
CA ARG A 384 -17.32 -1.76 -24.93
C ARG A 384 -16.48 -0.52 -24.65
N ASP A 385 -15.68 -0.57 -23.59
CA ASP A 385 -14.76 0.52 -23.19
C ASP A 385 -13.53 -0.06 -22.49
N THR A 386 -12.48 0.74 -22.41
CA THR A 386 -11.22 0.39 -21.72
C THR A 386 -10.70 1.61 -20.99
N GLY A 387 -9.79 1.42 -20.04
CA GLY A 387 -9.21 2.52 -19.26
C GLY A 387 -10.20 3.21 -18.32
N LEU A 388 -11.23 2.49 -17.87
CA LEU A 388 -12.20 2.99 -16.89
C LEU A 388 -11.54 3.04 -15.53
N ASN A 389 -11.21 4.25 -15.09
CA ASN A 389 -10.39 4.47 -13.91
C ASN A 389 -11.20 4.44 -12.61
N ASN A 390 -10.59 3.88 -11.57
CA ASN A 390 -11.03 4.00 -10.20
C ASN A 390 -9.84 4.41 -9.33
N MET A 391 -9.91 5.59 -8.72
CA MET A 391 -8.87 6.19 -7.88
C MET A 391 -9.25 6.09 -6.41
N VAL A 392 -8.25 5.91 -5.56
CA VAL A 392 -8.42 5.93 -4.11
C VAL A 392 -7.43 6.90 -3.49
N HIS A 393 -7.89 7.60 -2.46
CA HIS A 393 -7.14 8.56 -1.66
C HIS A 393 -7.06 8.06 -0.22
N LEU A 394 -5.95 8.33 0.46
CA LEU A 394 -5.74 8.03 1.87
C LEU A 394 -5.09 9.21 2.56
N VAL A 395 -5.67 9.62 3.67
CA VAL A 395 -5.07 10.48 4.69
C VAL A 395 -5.24 9.79 6.03
N ALA A 396 -4.23 9.84 6.88
CA ALA A 396 -4.29 9.27 8.22
C ALA A 396 -3.75 10.27 9.23
N GLN A 397 -4.11 10.10 10.49
CA GLN A 397 -3.60 10.90 11.59
C GLN A 397 -2.53 10.12 12.36
N TYR A 398 -1.59 10.82 12.96
CA TYR A 398 -0.59 10.25 13.86
C TYR A 398 -0.37 11.16 15.05
N LYS A 399 0.04 10.57 16.18
CA LYS A 399 0.36 11.32 17.39
C LYS A 399 1.78 11.88 17.30
N THR A 400 1.95 13.13 17.71
CA THR A 400 3.23 13.81 17.77
C THR A 400 3.33 14.64 19.05
N VAL A 401 4.33 15.47 19.17
CA VAL A 401 4.50 16.42 20.29
C VAL A 401 4.18 17.84 19.79
N ASN A 402 3.67 18.69 20.68
CA ASN A 402 3.44 20.09 20.37
C ASN A 402 4.76 20.86 20.22
N GLU A 403 4.70 22.14 19.86
CA GLU A 403 5.88 23.01 19.71
C GLU A 403 6.72 23.13 21.00
N ASN A 404 6.12 22.83 22.16
CA ASN A 404 6.80 22.83 23.46
C ASN A 404 7.41 21.46 23.82
N GLY A 405 7.31 20.44 22.94
CA GLY A 405 7.79 19.09 23.20
C GLY A 405 6.92 18.30 24.19
N GLU A 406 5.73 18.78 24.51
CA GLU A 406 4.79 18.11 25.40
C GLU A 406 3.95 17.09 24.64
N ASN A 407 3.82 15.92 25.20
CA ASN A 407 2.90 14.90 24.70
C ASN A 407 1.49 15.22 25.19
N GLU A 408 0.77 16.05 24.45
CA GLU A 408 -0.67 16.17 24.67
C GLU A 408 -1.36 14.96 24.01
N GLU A 409 -2.16 14.21 24.78
CA GLU A 409 -2.90 13.02 24.27
C GLU A 409 -3.74 13.31 23.02
N ASN A 410 -4.01 14.58 22.74
CA ASN A 410 -4.84 15.07 21.63
C ASN A 410 -4.05 15.76 20.51
N TYR A 411 -2.71 15.84 20.59
CA TYR A 411 -1.93 16.46 19.52
C TYR A 411 -1.74 15.46 18.38
N VAL A 412 -2.53 15.64 17.32
CA VAL A 412 -2.49 14.78 16.12
C VAL A 412 -2.23 15.64 14.89
N GLU A 413 -1.43 15.10 13.99
CA GLU A 413 -1.18 15.69 12.67
C GLU A 413 -1.66 14.72 11.58
N ASP A 414 -1.97 15.28 10.42
CA ASP A 414 -2.34 14.50 9.24
C ASP A 414 -1.10 14.05 8.45
N THR A 415 -1.13 12.83 7.94
CA THR A 415 -0.11 12.38 6.96
C THR A 415 -0.31 13.11 5.63
N PRO A 416 0.73 13.21 4.79
CA PRO A 416 0.53 13.59 3.40
C PRO A 416 -0.47 12.67 2.72
N GLU A 417 -1.29 13.24 1.82
CA GLU A 417 -2.23 12.47 1.02
C GLU A 417 -1.51 11.45 0.13
N MET A 418 -2.01 10.21 0.15
CA MET A 418 -1.51 9.12 -0.68
C MET A 418 -2.59 8.66 -1.64
N THR A 419 -2.22 8.38 -2.87
CA THR A 419 -3.16 7.93 -3.90
C THR A 419 -2.67 6.68 -4.63
N ASP A 420 -3.61 5.88 -5.11
CA ASP A 420 -3.38 4.82 -6.11
C ASP A 420 -4.65 4.64 -6.96
N ASN A 421 -4.49 4.04 -8.13
CA ASN A 421 -5.61 3.78 -9.02
C ASN A 421 -5.45 2.45 -9.76
N ASP A 422 -6.57 1.93 -10.24
CA ASP A 422 -6.58 0.83 -11.21
C ASP A 422 -7.64 1.07 -12.28
N THR A 423 -7.44 0.46 -13.45
CA THR A 423 -8.34 0.57 -14.58
C THR A 423 -8.97 -0.76 -14.92
N VAL A 424 -10.20 -0.72 -15.40
CA VAL A 424 -10.92 -1.90 -15.87
C VAL A 424 -11.51 -1.64 -17.26
N GLY A 425 -11.65 -2.72 -18.04
CA GLY A 425 -12.29 -2.68 -19.35
C GLY A 425 -13.61 -3.44 -19.38
N ILE A 426 -14.49 -3.05 -20.29
CA ILE A 426 -15.76 -3.73 -20.55
C ILE A 426 -15.68 -4.53 -21.84
N GLY A 427 -15.94 -5.83 -21.71
CA GLY A 427 -16.00 -6.77 -22.80
C GLY A 427 -17.44 -7.00 -23.28
N THR A 428 -17.63 -6.87 -24.59
CA THR A 428 -18.88 -7.23 -25.24
C THR A 428 -18.63 -8.16 -26.40
N PRO A 429 -19.47 -9.18 -26.63
CA PRO A 429 -19.37 -10.02 -27.81
C PRO A 429 -19.82 -9.27 -29.09
N ASP A 430 -19.14 -9.55 -30.21
CA ASP A 430 -19.57 -9.12 -31.57
C ASP A 430 -19.48 -10.34 -32.50
N ILE A 431 -20.61 -10.98 -32.76
CA ILE A 431 -20.68 -12.24 -33.51
C ILE A 431 -20.97 -12.03 -35.00
N LEU A 432 -20.19 -12.67 -35.83
CA LEU A 432 -20.26 -12.58 -37.28
C LEU A 432 -20.56 -13.94 -37.87
N ALA A 433 -21.35 -13.95 -38.94
CA ALA A 433 -21.60 -15.12 -39.79
C ALA A 433 -20.85 -15.04 -41.10
N ALA A 434 -20.17 -16.11 -41.49
CA ALA A 434 -19.61 -16.24 -42.83
C ALA A 434 -20.01 -17.57 -43.43
N LYS A 435 -20.60 -17.58 -44.65
CA LYS A 435 -21.15 -18.79 -45.26
C LYS A 435 -20.69 -18.97 -46.68
N LYS A 436 -20.29 -20.18 -47.02
CA LYS A 436 -20.05 -20.63 -48.41
C LYS A 436 -20.45 -22.10 -48.60
N ALA A 437 -20.82 -22.48 -49.83
CA ALA A 437 -20.90 -23.87 -50.21
C ALA A 437 -19.51 -24.43 -50.54
N ASP A 438 -19.29 -25.74 -50.37
CA ASP A 438 -18.02 -26.43 -50.58
C ASP A 438 -17.44 -26.21 -51.99
N LYS A 439 -18.27 -26.05 -53.04
CA LYS A 439 -17.85 -25.76 -54.41
C LYS A 439 -17.81 -24.25 -54.75
N THR A 440 -18.10 -23.37 -53.80
CA THR A 440 -17.98 -21.90 -54.02
C THR A 440 -16.51 -21.48 -53.94
N LYS A 441 -16.07 -20.72 -54.96
CA LYS A 441 -14.67 -20.28 -55.14
C LYS A 441 -14.55 -18.74 -55.13
N ASN A 442 -13.31 -18.26 -55.23
CA ASN A 442 -12.93 -16.84 -55.31
C ASN A 442 -13.34 -16.02 -54.07
N VAL A 443 -13.32 -16.63 -52.88
CA VAL A 443 -13.53 -15.98 -51.61
C VAL A 443 -12.48 -16.42 -50.59
N ILE A 444 -12.11 -15.50 -49.73
CA ILE A 444 -11.18 -15.71 -48.63
C ILE A 444 -11.92 -15.31 -47.36
N LEU A 445 -11.71 -16.03 -46.27
CA LEU A 445 -12.25 -15.68 -44.96
C LEU A 445 -11.30 -14.67 -44.28
N GLU A 446 -11.77 -13.44 -44.10
CA GLU A 446 -11.03 -12.37 -43.43
C GLU A 446 -11.92 -11.73 -42.35
N ASN A 447 -11.36 -11.57 -41.14
CA ASN A 447 -12.07 -10.94 -40.02
C ASN A 447 -13.50 -11.47 -39.82
N GLY A 448 -13.67 -12.78 -39.90
CA GLY A 448 -14.97 -13.45 -39.69
C GLY A 448 -15.97 -13.33 -40.85
N ARG A 449 -15.58 -12.79 -42.03
CA ARG A 449 -16.46 -12.67 -43.22
C ARG A 449 -15.75 -13.18 -44.48
N TYR A 450 -16.53 -13.72 -45.44
CA TYR A 450 -15.98 -14.03 -46.77
C TYR A 450 -15.90 -12.75 -47.61
N THR A 451 -14.69 -12.42 -48.05
CA THR A 451 -14.41 -11.34 -49.00
C THR A 451 -14.18 -11.87 -50.39
N GLY A 452 -14.33 -11.03 -51.44
CA GLY A 452 -14.19 -11.41 -52.83
C GLY A 452 -15.49 -11.67 -53.57
N LYS A 453 -15.41 -11.85 -54.88
CA LYS A 453 -16.59 -12.11 -55.75
C LYS A 453 -16.88 -13.61 -55.81
N LYS A 454 -17.91 -14.06 -55.05
CA LYS A 454 -18.32 -15.46 -55.01
C LYS A 454 -18.56 -16.04 -56.40
N LYS A 455 -17.85 -17.10 -56.78
CA LYS A 455 -18.14 -17.95 -57.92
C LYS A 455 -18.90 -19.20 -57.42
N TYR A 456 -20.19 -19.19 -57.54
CA TYR A 456 -21.08 -20.23 -57.00
C TYR A 456 -20.85 -21.59 -57.62
N GLY A 457 -20.84 -22.64 -56.79
CA GLY A 457 -20.64 -24.03 -57.21
C GLY A 457 -21.83 -24.59 -57.97
N THR A 458 -21.60 -25.56 -58.87
CA THR A 458 -22.63 -26.26 -59.61
C THR A 458 -22.67 -27.72 -59.16
N TYR A 459 -23.88 -28.21 -58.85
CA TYR A 459 -24.14 -29.57 -58.35
C TYR A 459 -25.06 -30.32 -59.27
N LYS A 460 -24.80 -31.62 -59.42
CA LYS A 460 -25.59 -32.58 -60.22
C LYS A 460 -26.61 -33.31 -59.34
N ALA A 461 -27.58 -33.94 -59.97
CA ALA A 461 -28.56 -34.82 -59.31
C ALA A 461 -27.88 -35.92 -58.47
N GLY A 462 -28.29 -36.04 -57.19
CA GLY A 462 -27.78 -37.00 -56.23
C GLY A 462 -26.50 -36.59 -55.51
N GLU A 463 -25.84 -35.48 -55.91
CA GLU A 463 -24.67 -34.97 -55.19
C GLU A 463 -25.04 -34.40 -53.82
N GLU A 464 -24.09 -34.46 -52.90
CA GLU A 464 -24.17 -33.79 -51.60
C GLU A 464 -23.70 -32.35 -51.73
N VAL A 465 -24.36 -31.46 -51.01
CA VAL A 465 -24.00 -30.06 -50.87
C VAL A 465 -23.66 -29.86 -49.41
N GLN A 466 -22.48 -29.35 -49.16
CA GLN A 466 -22.05 -28.92 -47.82
C GLN A 466 -21.99 -27.38 -47.79
N PHE A 467 -22.78 -26.79 -46.91
CA PHE A 467 -22.65 -25.38 -46.58
C PHE A 467 -21.76 -25.25 -45.38
N ILE A 468 -20.59 -24.66 -45.58
CA ILE A 468 -19.60 -24.36 -44.55
C ILE A 468 -19.95 -23.01 -43.95
N LEU A 469 -20.20 -23.00 -42.64
CA LEU A 469 -20.51 -21.83 -41.85
C LEU A 469 -19.39 -21.58 -40.85
N THR A 470 -18.84 -20.40 -40.85
CA THR A 470 -17.93 -19.92 -39.79
C THR A 470 -18.66 -18.91 -38.92
N VAL A 471 -18.76 -19.18 -37.63
CA VAL A 471 -19.22 -18.24 -36.60
C VAL A 471 -18.01 -17.67 -35.88
N THR A 472 -17.84 -16.38 -35.93
CA THR A 472 -16.69 -15.71 -35.34
C THR A 472 -17.18 -14.71 -34.31
N ASN A 473 -16.63 -14.73 -33.11
CA ASN A 473 -16.77 -13.66 -32.13
C ASN A 473 -15.54 -12.75 -32.25
N VAL A 474 -15.69 -11.56 -32.83
CA VAL A 474 -14.64 -10.55 -32.96
C VAL A 474 -14.65 -9.55 -31.81
N GLY A 475 -15.57 -9.73 -30.86
CA GLY A 475 -15.66 -8.94 -29.63
C GLY A 475 -14.61 -9.38 -28.59
N ASN A 476 -14.46 -8.58 -27.54
CA ASN A 476 -13.59 -8.87 -26.39
C ASN A 476 -14.36 -9.46 -25.19
N GLY A 477 -15.65 -9.72 -25.34
CA GLY A 477 -16.49 -10.48 -24.39
C GLY A 477 -16.95 -11.80 -24.96
N THR A 478 -17.44 -12.70 -24.12
CA THR A 478 -17.92 -14.05 -24.47
C THR A 478 -19.33 -13.99 -25.05
N ALA A 479 -19.56 -14.64 -26.19
CA ALA A 479 -20.89 -14.87 -26.72
C ALA A 479 -21.44 -16.21 -26.19
N ASN A 480 -22.52 -16.19 -25.43
CA ASN A 480 -23.16 -17.37 -24.83
C ASN A 480 -24.41 -17.78 -25.60
N HIS A 481 -24.79 -19.03 -25.48
CA HIS A 481 -25.98 -19.61 -26.11
C HIS A 481 -26.14 -19.17 -27.57
N VAL A 482 -25.05 -19.36 -28.37
CA VAL A 482 -25.00 -18.91 -29.75
C VAL A 482 -25.86 -19.83 -30.61
N LYS A 483 -27.04 -19.33 -30.98
CA LYS A 483 -28.02 -20.08 -31.81
C LYS A 483 -27.77 -19.75 -33.28
N VAL A 484 -27.58 -20.80 -34.06
CA VAL A 484 -27.41 -20.81 -35.52
C VAL A 484 -28.68 -21.32 -36.17
N THR A 485 -29.28 -20.53 -37.04
CA THR A 485 -30.52 -20.90 -37.74
C THR A 485 -30.29 -20.87 -39.25
N GLU A 486 -30.51 -22.01 -39.92
CA GLU A 486 -30.44 -22.16 -41.37
C GLU A 486 -31.76 -21.87 -42.06
N GLU A 487 -31.73 -20.96 -43.03
CA GLU A 487 -32.91 -20.49 -43.79
C GLU A 487 -32.76 -20.76 -45.30
N PRO A 488 -32.82 -22.03 -45.73
CA PRO A 488 -32.82 -22.35 -47.15
C PRO A 488 -34.08 -21.81 -47.83
N SER A 489 -33.90 -21.15 -48.99
CA SER A 489 -35.01 -20.60 -49.78
C SER A 489 -36.03 -21.70 -50.14
N THR A 490 -37.27 -21.29 -50.38
CA THR A 490 -38.34 -22.23 -50.83
C THR A 490 -37.90 -22.98 -52.07
N GLU A 491 -37.27 -22.30 -53.00
CA GLU A 491 -36.77 -22.87 -54.23
C GLU A 491 -35.64 -23.91 -53.99
N LEU A 492 -34.70 -23.61 -53.09
CA LEU A 492 -33.65 -24.56 -52.72
C LEU A 492 -34.25 -25.83 -52.09
N LYS A 493 -35.23 -25.71 -51.17
CA LYS A 493 -35.91 -26.84 -50.52
C LYS A 493 -36.67 -27.72 -51.50
N LYS A 494 -37.14 -27.16 -52.63
CA LYS A 494 -37.84 -27.94 -53.67
C LYS A 494 -36.90 -28.98 -54.31
N TYR A 495 -35.64 -28.63 -54.52
CA TYR A 495 -34.68 -29.46 -55.26
C TYR A 495 -33.55 -30.06 -54.41
N VAL A 496 -33.32 -29.57 -53.20
CA VAL A 496 -32.32 -30.11 -52.26
C VAL A 496 -33.01 -30.60 -51.00
N GLN A 497 -32.81 -31.83 -50.65
CA GLN A 497 -33.26 -32.44 -49.40
C GLN A 497 -32.24 -32.07 -48.31
N MET A 498 -32.58 -31.11 -47.46
CA MET A 498 -31.72 -30.71 -46.33
C MET A 498 -31.71 -31.82 -45.29
N LYS A 499 -30.51 -32.30 -44.91
CA LYS A 499 -30.28 -33.34 -43.91
C LYS A 499 -30.12 -32.77 -42.48
N GLY A 500 -29.56 -31.57 -42.34
CA GLY A 500 -29.28 -30.94 -41.08
C GLY A 500 -27.79 -30.65 -40.89
N PHE A 501 -27.43 -30.27 -39.70
CA PHE A 501 -26.03 -30.09 -39.31
C PHE A 501 -25.32 -31.44 -39.17
N ALA A 502 -24.02 -31.46 -39.52
CA ALA A 502 -23.17 -32.63 -39.33
C ALA A 502 -23.04 -32.99 -37.84
N ASN A 503 -22.92 -31.98 -37.01
CA ASN A 503 -22.76 -32.10 -35.57
C ASN A 503 -24.11 -32.31 -34.86
N LYS A 504 -24.09 -33.03 -33.74
CA LYS A 504 -25.27 -33.41 -32.94
C LYS A 504 -25.25 -32.73 -31.57
N ALA A 505 -26.39 -32.71 -30.91
CA ALA A 505 -26.49 -32.34 -29.52
C ALA A 505 -25.61 -33.25 -28.66
N GLY A 506 -24.83 -32.68 -27.75
CA GLY A 506 -23.88 -33.39 -26.92
C GLY A 506 -22.50 -33.59 -27.54
N ASP A 507 -22.30 -33.27 -28.83
CA ASP A 507 -20.98 -33.31 -29.44
C ASP A 507 -20.09 -32.21 -28.84
N VAL A 508 -18.80 -32.53 -28.68
CA VAL A 508 -17.74 -31.58 -28.37
C VAL A 508 -16.93 -31.31 -29.63
N ILE A 509 -16.86 -30.05 -30.02
CA ILE A 509 -16.10 -29.62 -31.18
C ILE A 509 -14.96 -28.67 -30.72
N ARG A 510 -14.02 -28.38 -31.60
CA ARG A 510 -12.94 -27.45 -31.26
C ARG A 510 -13.10 -26.15 -32.01
N THR A 511 -12.89 -25.06 -31.30
CA THR A 511 -12.77 -23.73 -31.87
C THR A 511 -11.46 -23.57 -32.67
N LYS A 512 -11.31 -22.46 -33.38
CA LYS A 512 -10.05 -22.17 -34.10
C LYS A 512 -8.84 -21.97 -33.16
N LYS A 513 -9.06 -21.47 -31.95
CA LYS A 513 -8.03 -21.40 -30.89
C LYS A 513 -7.78 -22.75 -30.19
N GLY A 514 -8.46 -23.82 -30.62
CA GLY A 514 -8.28 -25.18 -30.08
C GLY A 514 -9.05 -25.48 -28.81
N LYS A 515 -9.89 -24.58 -28.34
CA LYS A 515 -10.72 -24.75 -27.14
C LYS A 515 -11.88 -25.69 -27.42
N GLU A 516 -12.29 -26.43 -26.41
CA GLU A 516 -13.47 -27.32 -26.50
C GLU A 516 -14.74 -26.48 -26.40
N LEU A 517 -15.73 -26.87 -27.24
CA LEU A 517 -17.01 -26.21 -27.38
C LEU A 517 -18.12 -27.25 -27.43
N HIS A 518 -19.07 -27.15 -26.53
CA HIS A 518 -20.21 -28.06 -26.45
C HIS A 518 -21.38 -27.58 -27.32
N ILE A 519 -22.02 -28.55 -28.00
CA ILE A 519 -23.26 -28.34 -28.73
C ILE A 519 -24.44 -28.66 -27.82
N GLU A 520 -25.17 -27.63 -27.37
CA GLU A 520 -26.31 -27.80 -26.46
C GLU A 520 -27.52 -28.46 -27.16
N THR A 521 -27.86 -27.96 -28.32
CA THR A 521 -28.98 -28.49 -29.10
C THR A 521 -28.67 -28.56 -30.59
N SER A 522 -29.18 -29.58 -31.28
CA SER A 522 -29.08 -29.71 -32.73
C SER A 522 -30.41 -30.25 -33.29
N LYS A 523 -31.08 -29.41 -34.06
CA LYS A 523 -32.31 -29.73 -34.82
C LYS A 523 -32.00 -29.63 -36.31
N LYS A 524 -32.97 -30.03 -37.16
CA LYS A 524 -32.76 -30.03 -38.61
C LYS A 524 -32.25 -28.71 -39.20
N ARG A 525 -32.66 -27.57 -38.63
CA ARG A 525 -32.28 -26.23 -39.11
C ARG A 525 -31.72 -25.30 -38.03
N GLU A 526 -31.61 -25.79 -36.82
CA GLU A 526 -31.14 -24.99 -35.69
C GLU A 526 -30.06 -25.75 -34.93
N LEU A 527 -29.02 -25.08 -34.52
CA LEU A 527 -27.97 -25.59 -33.64
C LEU A 527 -27.66 -24.52 -32.62
N CYS A 528 -27.49 -24.90 -31.36
CA CYS A 528 -27.06 -24.00 -30.28
C CYS A 528 -25.71 -24.45 -29.77
N LEU A 529 -24.79 -23.50 -29.72
CA LEU A 529 -23.47 -23.62 -29.13
C LEU A 529 -23.49 -23.03 -27.72
N GLU A 530 -22.82 -23.68 -26.77
CA GLU A 530 -22.74 -23.22 -25.39
C GLU A 530 -22.18 -21.79 -25.32
N LYS A 531 -20.98 -21.57 -25.87
CA LYS A 531 -20.33 -20.28 -25.90
C LYS A 531 -19.30 -20.18 -27.02
N ILE A 532 -18.95 -18.94 -27.43
CA ILE A 532 -17.76 -18.64 -28.22
C ILE A 532 -17.00 -17.54 -27.49
N GLU A 533 -15.79 -17.85 -27.03
CA GLU A 533 -14.98 -16.89 -26.28
C GLU A 533 -14.53 -15.71 -27.16
N ALA A 534 -14.03 -14.67 -26.52
CA ALA A 534 -13.51 -13.48 -27.18
C ALA A 534 -12.47 -13.83 -28.27
N GLU A 535 -12.60 -13.20 -29.45
CA GLU A 535 -11.68 -13.33 -30.57
C GLU A 535 -11.48 -14.77 -31.08
N ASP A 536 -12.48 -15.64 -30.91
CA ASP A 536 -12.44 -17.04 -31.35
C ASP A 536 -13.50 -17.32 -32.41
N ALA A 537 -13.40 -18.47 -33.07
CA ALA A 537 -14.32 -18.89 -34.14
C ALA A 537 -14.51 -20.38 -34.17
N VAL A 538 -15.65 -20.78 -34.72
CA VAL A 538 -15.99 -22.21 -34.93
C VAL A 538 -16.51 -22.41 -36.35
N GLU A 539 -16.23 -23.58 -36.94
CA GLU A 539 -16.72 -23.99 -38.24
C GLU A 539 -17.77 -25.09 -38.07
N LEU A 540 -18.91 -24.91 -38.73
CA LEU A 540 -20.04 -25.84 -38.74
C LEU A 540 -20.37 -26.22 -40.18
N ILE A 541 -20.87 -27.45 -40.37
CA ILE A 541 -21.25 -27.94 -41.69
C ILE A 541 -22.73 -28.25 -41.70
N TYR A 542 -23.49 -27.66 -42.65
CA TYR A 542 -24.89 -27.92 -42.91
C TYR A 542 -25.07 -28.67 -44.22
N ILE A 543 -25.71 -29.83 -44.19
CA ILE A 543 -25.69 -30.81 -45.28
C ILE A 543 -27.04 -30.87 -46.00
N GLY A 544 -26.98 -30.89 -47.33
CA GLY A 544 -28.12 -31.18 -48.20
C GLY A 544 -27.77 -32.21 -49.28
N LYS A 545 -28.73 -32.90 -49.80
CA LYS A 545 -28.60 -33.81 -50.93
C LYS A 545 -29.49 -33.39 -52.08
N VAL A 546 -28.89 -33.18 -53.24
CA VAL A 546 -29.60 -32.82 -54.47
C VAL A 546 -30.53 -33.98 -54.86
N LYS A 547 -31.80 -33.71 -55.16
CA LYS A 547 -32.78 -34.73 -55.57
C LYS A 547 -32.43 -35.32 -56.97
N LYS A 548 -33.03 -36.44 -57.35
CA LYS A 548 -32.67 -37.12 -58.58
C LYS A 548 -33.17 -36.37 -59.83
N ASP A 549 -34.39 -35.83 -59.75
CA ASP A 549 -35.06 -35.18 -60.88
C ASP A 549 -35.05 -33.66 -60.64
N ILE A 550 -34.07 -32.98 -61.26
CA ILE A 550 -33.84 -31.56 -61.11
C ILE A 550 -33.64 -30.86 -62.46
N PRO A 551 -34.22 -29.73 -62.69
CA PRO A 551 -33.86 -28.88 -63.82
C PRO A 551 -32.52 -28.15 -63.60
N SER A 552 -31.97 -27.58 -64.69
CA SER A 552 -30.84 -26.67 -64.57
C SER A 552 -31.31 -25.34 -64.01
N ILE A 553 -30.90 -25.01 -62.77
CA ILE A 553 -31.28 -23.77 -62.05
C ILE A 553 -30.06 -23.10 -61.52
N LYS A 554 -30.05 -21.76 -61.55
CA LYS A 554 -28.98 -20.92 -60.99
C LYS A 554 -29.45 -20.16 -59.74
N PHE A 555 -28.48 -19.88 -58.85
CA PHE A 555 -28.62 -18.95 -57.74
C PHE A 555 -29.62 -19.36 -56.64
N LEU A 556 -29.74 -20.65 -56.36
CA LEU A 556 -30.54 -21.14 -55.21
C LEU A 556 -29.87 -20.71 -53.90
N LYS A 557 -30.54 -19.83 -53.12
CA LYS A 557 -30.02 -19.19 -51.90
C LYS A 557 -30.17 -20.08 -50.67
N ASN A 558 -29.12 -20.17 -49.86
CA ASN A 558 -29.19 -20.63 -48.49
C ASN A 558 -28.62 -19.55 -47.56
N GLU A 559 -29.42 -19.06 -46.63
CA GLU A 559 -29.07 -18.04 -45.65
C GLU A 559 -28.89 -18.68 -44.27
N VAL A 560 -28.07 -18.05 -43.45
CA VAL A 560 -27.92 -18.36 -42.05
C VAL A 560 -28.13 -17.09 -41.25
N VAL A 561 -28.77 -17.24 -40.10
CA VAL A 561 -28.92 -16.16 -39.09
C VAL A 561 -28.39 -16.67 -37.76
N ILE A 562 -27.64 -15.84 -37.08
CA ILE A 562 -27.08 -16.13 -35.78
C ILE A 562 -27.71 -15.20 -34.75
N THR A 563 -27.94 -15.69 -33.55
CA THR A 563 -28.29 -14.93 -32.36
C THR A 563 -27.46 -15.43 -31.18
N GLY A 564 -27.27 -14.62 -30.15
CA GLY A 564 -26.54 -15.04 -28.96
C GLY A 564 -26.96 -14.23 -27.75
N GLN A 565 -26.37 -14.56 -26.62
CA GLN A 565 -26.58 -13.86 -25.34
C GLN A 565 -25.26 -13.36 -24.78
N ASN A 566 -25.32 -12.27 -24.06
CA ASN A 566 -24.26 -11.82 -23.18
C ASN A 566 -24.15 -12.76 -21.97
N LYS A 567 -23.16 -12.59 -21.13
CA LYS A 567 -22.93 -13.41 -19.94
C LYS A 567 -24.08 -13.36 -18.94
N ASP A 568 -24.73 -12.21 -18.81
CA ASP A 568 -25.89 -12.00 -17.93
C ASP A 568 -27.21 -12.56 -18.50
N GLY A 569 -27.18 -13.22 -19.67
CA GLY A 569 -28.34 -13.76 -20.36
C GLY A 569 -29.10 -12.73 -21.22
N SER A 570 -28.73 -11.47 -21.22
CA SER A 570 -29.29 -10.47 -22.11
C SER A 570 -28.94 -10.76 -23.57
N LYS A 571 -29.82 -10.37 -24.51
CA LYS A 571 -29.60 -10.65 -25.93
C LYS A 571 -28.49 -9.75 -26.50
N ILE A 572 -27.61 -10.37 -27.30
CA ILE A 572 -26.69 -9.60 -28.15
C ILE A 572 -27.52 -8.86 -29.20
N PRO A 573 -27.33 -7.51 -29.36
CA PRO A 573 -28.06 -6.74 -30.36
C PRO A 573 -27.84 -7.30 -31.77
N THR A 574 -28.94 -7.55 -32.52
CA THR A 574 -28.87 -8.09 -33.87
C THR A 574 -28.27 -7.09 -34.85
N THR A 575 -27.26 -7.50 -35.57
CA THR A 575 -26.62 -6.70 -36.64
C THR A 575 -26.75 -7.44 -37.99
N SER A 576 -26.58 -6.70 -39.09
CA SER A 576 -26.55 -7.31 -40.44
C SER A 576 -25.37 -8.27 -40.63
N LYS A 577 -24.36 -8.19 -39.76
CA LYS A 577 -23.18 -9.07 -39.77
C LYS A 577 -23.48 -10.44 -39.18
N MET A 578 -24.56 -10.60 -38.43
CA MET A 578 -25.04 -11.86 -37.83
C MET A 578 -25.80 -12.74 -38.83
N SER A 579 -25.83 -12.33 -40.09
CA SER A 579 -26.37 -13.16 -41.17
C SER A 579 -25.41 -13.17 -42.37
N ASP A 580 -25.43 -14.28 -43.10
CA ASP A 580 -24.75 -14.41 -44.40
C ASP A 580 -25.45 -15.46 -45.24
N TYR A 581 -25.23 -15.42 -46.54
CA TYR A 581 -25.82 -16.39 -47.46
C TYR A 581 -24.81 -16.86 -48.50
N ASP A 582 -25.07 -18.03 -49.04
CA ASP A 582 -24.46 -18.48 -50.28
C ASP A 582 -25.50 -19.01 -51.27
N LYS A 583 -25.11 -19.08 -52.53
CA LYS A 583 -25.94 -19.57 -53.61
C LYS A 583 -25.30 -20.78 -54.28
N ILE A 584 -26.11 -21.69 -54.76
CA ILE A 584 -25.65 -22.81 -55.57
C ILE A 584 -26.36 -22.85 -56.89
N ASN A 585 -25.75 -23.50 -57.87
CA ASN A 585 -26.35 -23.82 -59.17
C ASN A 585 -26.59 -25.31 -59.25
N LEU A 586 -27.66 -25.70 -59.91
CA LEU A 586 -27.97 -27.11 -60.25
C LEU A 586 -27.87 -27.30 -61.75
N LYS A 587 -27.34 -28.46 -62.14
CA LYS A 587 -27.28 -28.88 -63.56
C LYS A 587 -28.02 -30.20 -63.68
N GLU A 588 -28.89 -30.26 -64.67
CA GLU A 588 -29.59 -31.49 -65.05
C GLU A 588 -28.60 -32.62 -65.38
N LYS A 589 -29.00 -33.87 -65.15
CA LYS A 589 -28.22 -35.03 -65.50
C LYS A 589 -28.10 -35.12 -67.01
N GLU A 590 -26.89 -35.08 -67.57
CA GLU A 590 -26.69 -35.35 -68.98
C GLU A 590 -27.11 -36.76 -69.30
N ILE A 591 -28.19 -36.89 -70.07
CA ILE A 591 -28.56 -38.20 -70.68
C ILE A 591 -27.54 -38.43 -71.77
N LYS A 592 -26.58 -39.33 -71.56
CA LYS A 592 -25.76 -39.85 -72.63
C LYS A 592 -26.67 -40.65 -73.54
N ASN A 593 -27.13 -40.03 -74.63
CA ASN A 593 -27.74 -40.80 -75.75
C ASN A 593 -26.64 -41.73 -76.27
N GLN A 594 -26.75 -43.01 -75.90
CA GLN A 594 -26.02 -44.07 -76.58
C GLN A 594 -26.70 -44.26 -77.91
N ASN A 595 -26.26 -43.62 -78.96
CA ASN A 595 -26.49 -43.99 -80.33
C ASN A 595 -25.57 -45.20 -80.66
N PRO A 596 -26.15 -46.35 -81.08
CA PRO A 596 -25.35 -47.49 -81.54
C PRO A 596 -24.75 -47.16 -82.91
N LYS A 597 -23.48 -46.79 -83.00
CA LYS A 597 -22.77 -46.78 -84.27
C LYS A 597 -22.10 -48.09 -84.50
N LYS A 598 -22.51 -48.67 -85.65
CA LYS A 598 -21.98 -49.84 -86.31
C LYS A 598 -20.45 -49.85 -86.39
N ASN A 599 -19.97 -51.10 -86.27
CA ASN A 599 -18.58 -51.51 -86.52
C ASN A 599 -18.00 -50.96 -87.80
N ARG A 600 -16.72 -50.56 -87.78
CA ARG A 600 -15.75 -50.87 -88.82
C ARG A 600 -14.36 -50.95 -88.18
N GLU A 601 -13.79 -52.13 -88.29
CA GLU A 601 -12.39 -52.49 -88.01
C GLU A 601 -11.40 -51.64 -88.79
N THR A 602 -10.31 -51.18 -88.20
CA THR A 602 -9.00 -51.44 -88.69
C THR A 602 -7.99 -50.99 -87.55
N GLY A 603 -7.01 -51.90 -87.33
CA GLY A 603 -6.06 -51.82 -86.24
C GLY A 603 -4.98 -50.76 -86.38
N THR A 604 -4.34 -50.49 -85.32
CA THR A 604 -2.90 -50.57 -85.12
C THR A 604 -2.54 -50.35 -83.63
N LYS A 605 -1.53 -51.11 -83.25
CA LYS A 605 -0.96 -51.19 -81.88
C LYS A 605 -0.30 -49.87 -81.43
N GLY A 606 -0.44 -49.59 -80.16
CA GLY A 606 0.39 -48.61 -79.45
C GLY A 606 0.29 -48.81 -77.95
N ASN A 607 1.29 -49.40 -77.36
CA ASN A 607 1.49 -49.59 -75.93
C ASN A 607 1.55 -48.23 -75.14
N GLY A 608 0.81 -48.07 -74.08
CA GLY A 608 0.93 -46.98 -73.16
C GLY A 608 0.40 -47.40 -71.77
N ALA A 609 1.28 -47.38 -70.81
CA ALA A 609 1.17 -47.94 -69.50
C ALA A 609 -0.01 -47.39 -68.68
N LYS A 610 -0.67 -48.31 -67.95
CA LYS A 610 -1.58 -48.02 -66.86
C LYS A 610 -0.78 -47.59 -65.63
N THR A 611 -1.06 -46.44 -65.10
CA THR A 611 -0.86 -46.16 -63.67
C THR A 611 -2.18 -45.68 -63.10
N GLY A 612 -2.84 -46.58 -62.40
CA GLY A 612 -3.95 -46.20 -61.52
C GLY A 612 -3.38 -45.79 -60.19
N ASP A 613 -3.71 -44.60 -59.77
CA ASP A 613 -3.54 -44.22 -58.37
C ASP A 613 -4.89 -43.70 -57.84
N ASN A 614 -5.50 -44.53 -57.04
CA ASN A 614 -6.69 -44.22 -56.25
C ASN A 614 -6.28 -43.79 -54.86
N THR A 615 -5.67 -42.63 -54.72
CA THR A 615 -5.42 -42.03 -53.41
C THR A 615 -6.46 -40.95 -53.17
N PRO A 616 -7.19 -40.97 -52.01
CA PRO A 616 -8.16 -39.92 -51.71
C PRO A 616 -7.45 -38.62 -51.41
N VAL A 617 -7.84 -37.58 -52.11
CA VAL A 617 -7.29 -36.18 -52.01
C VAL A 617 -7.54 -35.53 -50.65
N PHE A 618 -7.86 -36.28 -49.61
CA PHE A 618 -8.15 -35.76 -48.26
C PHE A 618 -6.90 -35.53 -47.37
N MET A 619 -5.69 -35.86 -47.80
CA MET A 619 -4.52 -35.86 -46.93
C MET A 619 -3.48 -34.71 -47.16
N TYR A 620 -3.71 -33.85 -48.14
CA TYR A 620 -2.69 -32.81 -48.47
C TYR A 620 -3.04 -31.39 -48.03
N SER A 621 -4.21 -31.13 -47.44
CA SER A 621 -4.52 -29.78 -46.91
C SER A 621 -4.10 -29.57 -45.47
N PHE A 622 -3.59 -30.57 -44.76
CA PHE A 622 -3.12 -30.45 -43.38
C PHE A 622 -1.60 -30.22 -43.23
N LEU A 623 -0.81 -30.38 -44.27
CA LEU A 623 0.66 -30.26 -44.18
C LEU A 623 1.21 -28.92 -44.62
N SER A 624 0.44 -28.04 -45.23
CA SER A 624 0.91 -26.72 -45.66
C SER A 624 0.71 -25.60 -44.63
N ILE A 625 -0.02 -25.82 -43.53
CA ILE A 625 -0.24 -24.84 -42.47
C ILE A 625 0.78 -24.99 -41.31
N ALA A 626 1.36 -26.19 -41.14
CA ALA A 626 2.39 -26.42 -40.12
C ALA A 626 3.78 -25.80 -40.48
N ALA A 627 4.03 -25.48 -41.74
CA ALA A 627 5.30 -24.91 -42.17
C ALA A 627 5.37 -23.37 -42.06
N ILE A 628 4.25 -22.69 -41.92
CA ILE A 628 4.20 -21.21 -41.81
C ILE A 628 4.27 -20.75 -40.34
N LEU A 629 3.86 -21.60 -39.39
CA LEU A 629 3.97 -21.30 -37.95
C LEU A 629 5.34 -21.59 -37.33
N ALA A 630 6.23 -22.31 -38.06
CA ALA A 630 7.59 -22.56 -37.57
C ALA A 630 8.60 -21.46 -37.96
N LEU A 631 8.23 -20.51 -38.82
CA LEU A 631 9.12 -19.41 -39.26
C LEU A 631 8.91 -18.10 -38.51
N SER A 632 7.87 -17.97 -37.69
CA SER A 632 7.59 -16.75 -36.89
C SER A 632 8.14 -16.79 -35.47
N VAL A 633 8.75 -17.88 -35.02
CA VAL A 633 9.38 -18.01 -33.69
C VAL A 633 10.90 -17.86 -33.72
N LEU A 634 11.48 -17.60 -34.89
CA LEU A 634 12.95 -17.42 -35.04
C LEU A 634 13.37 -15.96 -35.33
N ILE A 635 12.43 -14.99 -35.25
CA ILE A 635 12.76 -13.56 -35.37
C ILE A 635 11.89 -12.81 -34.31
N SER A 636 12.22 -12.92 -33.04
CA SER A 636 11.99 -11.95 -31.99
C SER A 636 12.96 -12.19 -30.84
#